data_666547c88e0ebb5e78b881304504c11e
#
_entry.id   666547c88e0ebb5e78b881304504c11e
#
_cell.length_a   1.000
_cell.length_b   1.000
_cell.length_c   1.000
_cell.angle_alpha   90.00
_cell.angle_beta   90.00
_cell.angle_gamma   90.00
#
_symmetry.space_group_name_H-M   'P 1'
#
loop_
_entity.id
_entity.type
_entity.pdbx_description
1 polymer ?
#
loop_
_entity_poly.entity_id
_entity_poly.type
_entity_poly.pdbx_seq_one_letter_code
_entity_poly.pdbx_strand_id
1 'polypeptide(L)'
;MTKIVGIRFRNVGKIYYFDPKNYKMKIGDHVIVETARGVEFGRVVLGPKEVSEDEVVHPLKEVLRVATQADEDREKQNRLKEKDAFKICQKKIREHGLEMKLIDAEYTFDNNKVLFYFTADGRIDFRQLVKDRAAIFKTRIELRQIGVRDETKIRGGIGICGRQLCCHTYLSEFAPVSIKMAKEQNLSLNQTKISGVCGRLMCCLKNEQETYEALNKSLPGTGDTVTLPDGLQGIVHSVNVLRQRVKVIVEVNDEKEIQEYPVGELKFRSRKKKAKNTDKETRDIE
;
A
#
# COMPACT_ATOMS: atom_id res chain seq x y z
N MET A 1 2.42 -12.56 -28.66
CA MET A 1 2.09 -12.89 -27.25
C MET A 1 3.39 -13.22 -26.53
N THR A 2 3.65 -12.55 -25.44
CA THR A 2 4.89 -12.70 -24.66
C THR A 2 4.60 -13.47 -23.39
N LYS A 3 5.44 -14.46 -23.07
CA LYS A 3 5.33 -15.25 -21.83
C LYS A 3 5.97 -14.49 -20.69
N ILE A 4 5.25 -14.30 -19.60
CA ILE A 4 5.77 -13.61 -18.41
C ILE A 4 5.58 -14.45 -17.15
N VAL A 5 6.45 -14.25 -16.17
CA VAL A 5 6.35 -14.76 -14.82
C VAL A 5 6.43 -13.61 -13.81
N GLY A 6 5.58 -13.62 -12.79
CA GLY A 6 5.59 -12.60 -11.75
C GLY A 6 6.44 -13.03 -10.55
N ILE A 7 7.44 -12.23 -10.24
CA ILE A 7 8.42 -12.50 -9.17
C ILE A 7 8.35 -11.41 -8.11
N ARG A 8 8.48 -11.82 -6.86
CA ARG A 8 8.51 -10.92 -5.71
C ARG A 8 9.75 -11.19 -4.86
N PHE A 9 10.44 -10.12 -4.45
CA PHE A 9 11.71 -10.21 -3.68
C PHE A 9 11.49 -10.10 -2.16
N ARG A 10 10.37 -9.55 -1.72
CA ARG A 10 10.00 -9.41 -0.31
C ARG A 10 8.58 -9.93 -0.10
N ASN A 11 8.24 -10.31 1.13
CA ASN A 11 6.92 -10.85 1.47
C ASN A 11 5.77 -9.96 0.99
N VAL A 12 5.93 -8.64 1.12
CA VAL A 12 4.99 -7.64 0.60
C VAL A 12 5.78 -6.61 -0.22
N GLY A 13 5.94 -6.91 -1.50
CA GLY A 13 6.63 -6.05 -2.46
C GLY A 13 5.85 -5.96 -3.76
N LYS A 14 6.28 -5.04 -4.61
CA LYS A 14 5.82 -4.98 -5.99
C LYS A 14 6.13 -6.31 -6.68
N ILE A 15 5.23 -6.76 -7.53
CA ILE A 15 5.47 -7.89 -8.43
C ILE A 15 6.19 -7.35 -9.65
N TYR A 16 7.30 -7.97 -9.99
CA TYR A 16 8.08 -7.65 -11.18
C TYR A 16 7.92 -8.78 -12.17
N TYR A 17 7.80 -8.43 -13.44
CA TYR A 17 7.59 -9.38 -14.51
C TYR A 17 8.90 -9.67 -15.22
N PHE A 18 9.13 -10.95 -15.53
CA PHE A 18 10.32 -11.46 -16.17
C PHE A 18 9.95 -12.46 -17.27
N ASP A 19 10.83 -12.65 -18.23
CA ASP A 19 10.73 -13.73 -19.21
C ASP A 19 11.14 -15.05 -18.56
N PRO A 20 10.25 -16.05 -18.47
CA PRO A 20 10.56 -17.36 -17.93
C PRO A 20 11.53 -18.18 -18.78
N LYS A 21 11.82 -17.78 -20.03
CA LYS A 21 12.55 -18.61 -21.01
C LYS A 21 11.93 -20.01 -21.12
N ASN A 22 12.80 -21.03 -21.07
CA ASN A 22 12.43 -22.44 -21.16
C ASN A 22 12.26 -23.10 -19.78
N TYR A 23 12.37 -22.35 -18.70
CA TYR A 23 12.28 -22.91 -17.36
C TYR A 23 10.81 -23.22 -17.01
N LYS A 24 10.59 -24.45 -16.50
CA LYS A 24 9.29 -24.82 -15.90
C LYS A 24 9.27 -24.38 -14.45
N MET A 25 8.42 -23.42 -14.15
CA MET A 25 8.29 -22.81 -12.82
C MET A 25 6.84 -22.89 -12.36
N LYS A 26 6.67 -23.07 -11.04
CA LYS A 26 5.37 -23.05 -10.33
C LYS A 26 5.33 -21.90 -9.35
N ILE A 27 4.12 -21.49 -8.99
CA ILE A 27 3.93 -20.53 -7.89
C ILE A 27 4.53 -21.14 -6.61
N GLY A 28 5.38 -20.36 -5.96
CA GLY A 28 6.11 -20.78 -4.77
C GLY A 28 7.58 -21.10 -5.02
N ASP A 29 7.97 -21.42 -6.24
CA ASP A 29 9.37 -21.69 -6.58
C ASP A 29 10.23 -20.44 -6.38
N HIS A 30 11.50 -20.68 -6.06
CA HIS A 30 12.50 -19.61 -5.99
C HIS A 30 13.33 -19.56 -7.26
N VAL A 31 13.70 -18.37 -7.67
CA VAL A 31 14.44 -18.08 -8.91
C VAL A 31 15.50 -17.03 -8.70
N ILE A 32 16.52 -17.10 -9.52
CA ILE A 32 17.58 -16.10 -9.59
C ILE A 32 17.34 -15.24 -10.82
N VAL A 33 17.30 -13.93 -10.62
CA VAL A 33 17.08 -12.95 -11.68
C VAL A 33 18.08 -11.81 -11.59
N GLU A 34 18.31 -11.15 -12.72
CA GLU A 34 19.10 -9.94 -12.76
C GLU A 34 18.19 -8.70 -12.74
N THR A 35 18.47 -7.80 -11.79
CA THR A 35 17.73 -6.53 -11.65
C THR A 35 18.69 -5.34 -11.87
N ALA A 36 18.17 -4.12 -11.81
CA ALA A 36 19.01 -2.92 -11.78
C ALA A 36 19.91 -2.83 -10.52
N ARG A 37 19.64 -3.62 -9.49
CA ARG A 37 20.41 -3.67 -8.25
C ARG A 37 21.52 -4.72 -8.28
N GLY A 38 21.45 -5.66 -9.19
CA GLY A 38 22.32 -6.82 -9.32
C GLY A 38 21.52 -8.11 -9.38
N VAL A 39 22.17 -9.21 -9.06
CA VAL A 39 21.54 -10.54 -8.99
C VAL A 39 20.72 -10.65 -7.71
N GLU A 40 19.47 -11.04 -7.84
CA GLU A 40 18.49 -11.10 -6.75
C GLU A 40 17.85 -12.49 -6.66
N PHE A 41 17.54 -12.90 -5.45
CA PHE A 41 16.79 -14.11 -5.15
C PHE A 41 15.31 -13.74 -4.99
N GLY A 42 14.45 -14.30 -5.82
CA GLY A 42 13.03 -13.97 -5.85
C GLY A 42 12.14 -15.19 -5.76
N ARG A 43 10.88 -14.98 -5.33
CA ARG A 43 9.85 -16.01 -5.28
C ARG A 43 8.82 -15.80 -6.38
N VAL A 44 8.47 -16.84 -7.10
CA VAL A 44 7.41 -16.85 -8.10
C VAL A 44 6.05 -16.71 -7.40
N VAL A 45 5.32 -15.65 -7.69
CA VAL A 45 3.97 -15.36 -7.15
C VAL A 45 2.88 -15.41 -8.20
N LEU A 46 3.26 -15.27 -9.48
CA LEU A 46 2.40 -15.48 -10.63
C LEU A 46 3.11 -16.45 -11.58
N GLY A 47 2.48 -17.58 -11.86
CA GLY A 47 3.02 -18.59 -12.78
C GLY A 47 3.12 -18.06 -14.23
N PRO A 48 3.77 -18.81 -15.13
CA PRO A 48 3.92 -18.41 -16.51
C PRO A 48 2.55 -18.15 -17.17
N LYS A 49 2.35 -16.93 -17.68
CA LYS A 49 1.13 -16.46 -18.32
C LYS A 49 1.49 -15.79 -19.65
N GLU A 50 0.68 -16.03 -20.68
CA GLU A 50 0.78 -15.30 -21.93
C GLU A 50 0.00 -13.99 -21.84
N VAL A 51 0.63 -12.90 -22.22
CA VAL A 51 0.04 -11.55 -22.26
C VAL A 51 0.27 -10.91 -23.63
N SER A 52 -0.51 -9.89 -23.96
CA SER A 52 -0.28 -9.09 -25.16
C SER A 52 1.02 -8.27 -25.01
N GLU A 53 1.69 -8.00 -26.11
CA GLU A 53 2.93 -7.20 -26.11
C GLU A 53 2.71 -5.78 -25.58
N ASP A 54 1.52 -5.22 -25.78
CA ASP A 54 1.14 -3.89 -25.32
C ASP A 54 1.05 -3.77 -23.78
N GLU A 55 0.91 -4.90 -23.07
CA GLU A 55 0.86 -4.94 -21.61
C GLU A 55 2.23 -5.09 -20.96
N VAL A 56 3.28 -5.29 -21.75
CA VAL A 56 4.64 -5.56 -21.27
C VAL A 56 5.51 -4.33 -21.38
N VAL A 57 6.13 -3.92 -20.28
CA VAL A 57 7.11 -2.83 -20.29
C VAL A 57 8.47 -3.39 -20.74
N HIS A 58 8.92 -3.01 -21.91
CA HIS A 58 10.21 -3.42 -22.48
C HIS A 58 11.38 -2.54 -21.97
N PRO A 59 12.61 -3.10 -21.85
CA PRO A 59 12.99 -4.49 -22.12
C PRO A 59 12.62 -5.43 -20.96
N LEU A 60 11.95 -6.55 -21.29
CA LEU A 60 11.64 -7.58 -20.32
C LEU A 60 12.93 -8.34 -19.97
N LYS A 61 13.33 -8.32 -18.69
CA LYS A 61 14.50 -9.06 -18.21
C LYS A 61 14.16 -10.54 -18.06
N GLU A 62 15.17 -11.38 -18.22
CA GLU A 62 15.03 -12.82 -18.22
C GLU A 62 15.28 -13.40 -16.83
N VAL A 63 14.65 -14.54 -16.53
CA VAL A 63 15.04 -15.38 -15.40
C VAL A 63 16.37 -16.06 -15.74
N LEU A 64 17.37 -15.89 -14.89
CA LEU A 64 18.69 -16.52 -15.09
C LEU A 64 18.59 -18.03 -14.91
N ARG A 65 17.96 -18.47 -13.84
CA ARG A 65 17.75 -19.90 -13.52
C ARG A 65 16.78 -20.10 -12.36
N VAL A 66 16.29 -21.30 -12.18
CA VAL A 66 15.60 -21.71 -10.97
C VAL A 66 16.62 -21.86 -9.84
N ALA A 67 16.24 -21.46 -8.63
CA ALA A 67 17.11 -21.55 -7.46
C ALA A 67 17.35 -23.00 -7.06
N THR A 68 18.58 -23.29 -6.62
CA THR A 68 18.97 -24.59 -6.06
C THR A 68 18.93 -24.54 -4.53
N GLN A 69 19.04 -25.68 -3.87
CA GLN A 69 19.14 -25.73 -2.40
C GLN A 69 20.33 -24.92 -1.87
N ALA A 70 21.45 -24.91 -2.58
CA ALA A 70 22.60 -24.09 -2.22
C ALA A 70 22.32 -22.59 -2.26
N ASP A 71 21.43 -22.14 -3.17
CA ASP A 71 20.99 -20.75 -3.26
C ASP A 71 20.09 -20.37 -2.08
N GLU A 72 19.20 -21.25 -1.69
CA GLU A 72 18.34 -21.07 -0.50
C GLU A 72 19.18 -20.99 0.78
N ASP A 73 20.21 -21.82 0.90
CA ASP A 73 21.09 -21.79 2.06
C ASP A 73 21.95 -20.52 2.07
N ARG A 74 22.39 -20.06 0.90
CA ARG A 74 23.07 -18.77 0.75
C ARG A 74 22.18 -17.62 1.16
N GLU A 75 20.93 -17.60 0.75
CA GLU A 75 19.95 -16.58 1.14
C GLU A 75 19.71 -16.58 2.66
N LYS A 76 19.59 -17.76 3.29
CA LYS A 76 19.49 -17.89 4.75
C LYS A 76 20.72 -17.30 5.46
N GLN A 77 21.92 -17.59 4.93
CA GLN A 77 23.16 -17.02 5.47
C GLN A 77 23.20 -15.50 5.31
N ASN A 78 22.76 -14.97 4.17
CA ASN A 78 22.68 -13.53 3.95
C ASN A 78 21.76 -12.86 4.99
N ARG A 79 20.60 -13.45 5.27
CA ARG A 79 19.68 -12.96 6.31
C ARG A 79 20.26 -12.96 7.71
N LEU A 80 21.16 -13.88 8.03
CA LEU A 80 21.89 -13.85 9.30
C LEU A 80 22.92 -12.70 9.31
N LYS A 81 23.67 -12.54 8.23
CA LYS A 81 24.63 -11.42 8.07
C LYS A 81 23.92 -10.05 8.13
N GLU A 82 22.70 -9.92 7.60
CA GLU A 82 21.90 -8.70 7.66
C GLU A 82 21.61 -8.29 9.10
N LYS A 83 21.26 -9.24 9.96
CA LYS A 83 21.03 -8.99 11.40
C LYS A 83 22.27 -8.47 12.10
N ASP A 84 23.43 -9.03 11.78
CA ASP A 84 24.68 -8.59 12.38
C ASP A 84 25.13 -7.24 11.81
N ALA A 85 24.97 -7.05 10.50
CA ALA A 85 25.20 -5.76 9.84
C ALA A 85 24.32 -4.66 10.42
N PHE A 86 23.04 -4.96 10.70
CA PHE A 86 22.13 -4.02 11.34
C PHE A 86 22.64 -3.59 12.72
N LYS A 87 23.04 -4.55 13.59
CA LYS A 87 23.55 -4.24 14.93
C LYS A 87 24.82 -3.38 14.87
N ILE A 88 25.75 -3.75 14.01
CA ILE A 88 27.00 -3.00 13.82
C ILE A 88 26.71 -1.57 13.34
N CYS A 89 25.81 -1.45 12.37
CA CYS A 89 25.40 -0.17 11.85
C CYS A 89 24.73 0.71 12.92
N GLN A 90 23.82 0.13 13.70
CA GLN A 90 23.14 0.85 14.78
C GLN A 90 24.11 1.35 15.85
N LYS A 91 25.12 0.55 16.21
CA LYS A 91 26.18 0.96 17.14
C LYS A 91 26.96 2.16 16.59
N LYS A 92 27.37 2.10 15.32
CA LYS A 92 28.10 3.20 14.67
C LYS A 92 27.29 4.49 14.53
N ILE A 93 25.99 4.41 14.24
CA ILE A 93 25.10 5.58 14.23
C ILE A 93 25.10 6.28 15.59
N ARG A 94 25.06 5.52 16.68
CA ARG A 94 25.14 6.07 18.04
C ARG A 94 26.50 6.69 18.36
N GLU A 95 27.60 6.02 17.98
CA GLU A 95 28.97 6.52 18.19
C GLU A 95 29.21 7.85 17.48
N HIS A 96 28.61 8.03 16.29
CA HIS A 96 28.73 9.27 15.50
C HIS A 96 27.67 10.32 15.84
N GLY A 97 26.75 10.04 16.77
CA GLY A 97 25.68 10.97 17.18
C GLY A 97 24.74 11.38 16.04
N LEU A 98 24.51 10.49 15.05
CA LEU A 98 23.69 10.83 13.89
C LEU A 98 22.18 10.77 14.22
N GLU A 99 21.47 11.83 13.91
CA GLU A 99 20.01 11.93 14.08
C GLU A 99 19.25 11.15 12.99
N MET A 100 19.50 9.86 12.92
CA MET A 100 18.84 8.95 11.98
C MET A 100 18.44 7.65 12.66
N LYS A 101 17.34 7.07 12.18
CA LYS A 101 16.83 5.80 12.68
C LYS A 101 17.04 4.73 11.62
N LEU A 102 17.88 3.76 11.92
CA LEU A 102 18.07 2.60 11.06
C LEU A 102 16.82 1.72 11.11
N ILE A 103 16.33 1.33 9.94
CA ILE A 103 15.09 0.55 9.80
C ILE A 103 15.38 -0.89 9.38
N ASP A 104 16.27 -1.08 8.39
CA ASP A 104 16.58 -2.40 7.84
C ASP A 104 17.95 -2.42 7.20
N ALA A 105 18.50 -3.63 7.02
CA ALA A 105 19.73 -3.90 6.29
C ALA A 105 19.49 -5.08 5.35
N GLU A 106 19.97 -4.98 4.10
CA GLU A 106 19.74 -5.97 3.05
C GLU A 106 21.02 -6.21 2.27
N TYR A 107 21.46 -7.45 2.14
CA TYR A 107 22.53 -7.83 1.22
C TYR A 107 21.96 -8.19 -0.14
N THR A 108 22.65 -7.81 -1.22
CA THR A 108 22.37 -8.41 -2.53
C THR A 108 22.71 -9.91 -2.50
N PHE A 109 22.02 -10.71 -3.30
CA PHE A 109 22.21 -12.17 -3.30
C PHE A 109 23.67 -12.58 -3.55
N ASP A 110 24.41 -11.82 -4.36
CA ASP A 110 25.82 -12.02 -4.67
C ASP A 110 26.80 -11.52 -3.56
N ASN A 111 26.27 -10.88 -2.50
CA ASN A 111 27.03 -10.22 -1.43
C ASN A 111 27.96 -9.07 -1.87
N ASN A 112 27.80 -8.55 -3.08
CA ASN A 112 28.62 -7.46 -3.59
C ASN A 112 28.22 -6.09 -3.01
N LYS A 113 27.00 -6.01 -2.44
CA LYS A 113 26.46 -4.77 -1.91
C LYS A 113 25.65 -5.02 -0.66
N VAL A 114 25.71 -4.08 0.30
CA VAL A 114 24.80 -3.99 1.44
C VAL A 114 24.05 -2.67 1.40
N LEU A 115 22.73 -2.72 1.52
CA LEU A 115 21.84 -1.57 1.56
C LEU A 115 21.36 -1.38 2.99
N PHE A 116 21.43 -0.15 3.50
CA PHE A 116 20.87 0.22 4.78
C PHE A 116 19.73 1.20 4.56
N TYR A 117 18.56 0.86 5.06
CA TYR A 117 17.38 1.70 4.99
C TYR A 117 17.20 2.48 6.28
N PHE A 118 16.98 3.77 6.19
CA PHE A 118 16.86 4.63 7.35
C PHE A 118 15.81 5.73 7.13
N THR A 119 15.30 6.30 8.25
CA THR A 119 14.49 7.50 8.27
C THR A 119 15.24 8.61 9.02
N ALA A 120 15.06 9.85 8.58
CA ALA A 120 15.59 11.06 9.22
C ALA A 120 14.73 12.25 8.83
N ASP A 121 14.68 13.27 9.68
CA ASP A 121 13.90 14.49 9.44
C ASP A 121 14.58 15.46 8.46
N GLY A 122 15.87 15.26 8.18
CA GLY A 122 16.66 16.10 7.29
C GLY A 122 17.72 15.34 6.52
N ARG A 123 18.62 16.08 5.92
CA ARG A 123 19.79 15.53 5.22
C ARG A 123 20.88 15.17 6.23
N ILE A 124 21.29 13.93 6.26
CA ILE A 124 22.33 13.41 7.15
C ILE A 124 23.67 13.36 6.41
N ASP A 125 24.74 13.78 7.08
CA ASP A 125 26.12 13.58 6.59
C ASP A 125 26.68 12.27 7.13
N PHE A 126 26.77 11.29 6.27
CA PHE A 126 27.28 9.96 6.62
C PHE A 126 28.67 9.65 6.06
N ARG A 127 29.44 10.66 5.66
CA ARG A 127 30.78 10.43 5.06
C ARG A 127 31.70 9.65 5.98
N GLN A 128 31.73 9.99 7.27
CA GLN A 128 32.53 9.26 8.25
C GLN A 128 31.95 7.86 8.51
N LEU A 129 30.64 7.76 8.65
CA LEU A 129 29.95 6.49 8.83
C LEU A 129 30.22 5.49 7.70
N VAL A 130 30.30 5.96 6.46
CA VAL A 130 30.61 5.11 5.28
C VAL A 130 32.08 4.68 5.29
N LYS A 131 33.03 5.56 5.65
CA LYS A 131 34.46 5.22 5.74
C LYS A 131 34.72 4.12 6.78
N ASP A 132 34.20 4.27 7.98
CA ASP A 132 34.35 3.29 9.07
C ASP A 132 33.78 1.92 8.71
N ARG A 133 32.69 1.90 7.93
CA ARG A 133 32.01 0.66 7.53
C ARG A 133 32.69 -0.04 6.37
N ALA A 134 33.25 0.69 5.42
CA ALA A 134 34.00 0.08 4.30
C ALA A 134 35.07 -0.85 4.80
N ALA A 135 35.73 -0.50 5.91
CA ALA A 135 36.73 -1.34 6.57
C ALA A 135 36.13 -2.61 7.21
N ILE A 136 34.89 -2.55 7.69
CA ILE A 136 34.22 -3.66 8.41
C ILE A 136 33.57 -4.65 7.45
N PHE A 137 32.77 -4.15 6.49
CA PHE A 137 31.93 -5.01 5.65
C PHE A 137 32.64 -5.50 4.39
N LYS A 138 33.75 -4.87 3.97
CA LYS A 138 34.49 -5.20 2.75
C LYS A 138 33.64 -5.32 1.48
N THR A 139 32.48 -4.67 1.49
CA THR A 139 31.47 -4.67 0.41
C THR A 139 31.02 -3.23 0.13
N ARG A 140 30.47 -2.99 -1.05
CA ARG A 140 29.90 -1.69 -1.39
C ARG A 140 28.68 -1.39 -0.50
N ILE A 141 28.69 -0.22 0.15
CA ILE A 141 27.63 0.20 1.04
C ILE A 141 26.76 1.24 0.35
N GLU A 142 25.47 1.08 0.45
CA GLU A 142 24.47 2.03 -0.04
C GLU A 142 23.53 2.39 1.11
N LEU A 143 23.35 3.69 1.36
CA LEU A 143 22.43 4.23 2.36
C LEU A 143 21.22 4.80 1.65
N ARG A 144 20.01 4.35 2.02
CA ARG A 144 18.74 4.79 1.43
C ARG A 144 17.83 5.37 2.48
N GLN A 145 17.53 6.64 2.36
CA GLN A 145 16.46 7.24 3.14
C GLN A 145 15.12 6.78 2.60
N ILE A 146 14.25 6.34 3.50
CA ILE A 146 12.89 5.88 3.18
C ILE A 146 11.85 6.74 3.88
N GLY A 147 10.64 6.75 3.35
CA GLY A 147 9.53 7.47 3.95
C GLY A 147 8.90 6.72 5.13
N VAL A 148 8.17 7.44 5.99
CA VAL A 148 7.49 6.89 7.18
C VAL A 148 6.52 5.75 6.87
N ARG A 149 5.89 5.75 5.68
CA ARG A 149 5.03 4.65 5.26
C ARG A 149 5.82 3.39 4.90
N ASP A 150 6.98 3.55 4.29
CA ASP A 150 7.86 2.42 3.94
C ASP A 150 8.49 1.83 5.20
N GLU A 151 8.86 2.67 6.19
CA GLU A 151 9.24 2.20 7.53
C GLU A 151 8.14 1.35 8.14
N THR A 152 6.91 1.87 8.16
CA THR A 152 5.75 1.15 8.70
C THR A 152 5.49 -0.16 7.95
N LYS A 153 5.66 -0.17 6.62
CA LYS A 153 5.54 -1.36 5.78
C LYS A 153 6.57 -2.43 6.13
N ILE A 154 7.81 -2.04 6.39
CA ILE A 154 8.88 -2.96 6.78
C ILE A 154 8.65 -3.51 8.18
N ARG A 155 8.35 -2.66 9.14
CA ARG A 155 8.15 -3.04 10.56
C ARG A 155 6.90 -3.86 10.79
N GLY A 156 5.82 -3.57 10.05
CA GLY A 156 4.52 -4.16 10.29
C GLY A 156 3.83 -3.59 11.53
N GLY A 157 2.83 -4.31 12.01
CA GLY A 157 2.04 -3.94 13.19
C GLY A 157 0.54 -4.16 13.00
N ILE A 158 -0.24 -3.68 13.96
CA ILE A 158 -1.70 -3.78 13.99
C ILE A 158 -2.29 -2.39 13.74
N GLY A 159 -3.27 -2.30 12.84
CA GLY A 159 -4.01 -1.06 12.56
C GLY A 159 -5.08 -0.78 13.61
N ILE A 160 -5.67 0.42 13.55
CA ILE A 160 -6.80 0.80 14.43
C ILE A 160 -8.03 -0.10 14.24
N CYS A 161 -8.11 -0.82 13.13
CA CYS A 161 -9.16 -1.81 12.83
C CYS A 161 -8.91 -3.18 13.45
N GLY A 162 -7.82 -3.38 14.23
CA GLY A 162 -7.44 -4.65 14.85
C GLY A 162 -6.80 -5.68 13.91
N ARG A 163 -6.63 -5.36 12.61
CA ARG A 163 -5.98 -6.22 11.63
C ARG A 163 -4.52 -5.83 11.43
N GLN A 164 -3.72 -6.75 10.92
CA GLN A 164 -2.37 -6.43 10.45
C GLN A 164 -2.44 -5.32 9.40
N LEU A 165 -1.42 -4.46 9.38
CA LEU A 165 -1.35 -3.32 8.47
C LEU A 165 -1.45 -3.75 7.00
N CYS A 166 -2.34 -3.14 6.24
CA CYS A 166 -2.56 -3.42 4.82
C CYS A 166 -1.26 -3.30 4.01
N CYS A 167 -0.44 -2.29 4.31
CA CYS A 167 0.86 -2.09 3.68
C CYS A 167 1.88 -3.19 3.99
N HIS A 168 1.73 -3.90 5.10
CA HIS A 168 2.61 -5.01 5.49
C HIS A 168 2.12 -6.37 4.98
N THR A 169 0.84 -6.49 4.58
CA THR A 169 0.23 -7.77 4.18
C THR A 169 0.01 -7.89 2.67
N TYR A 170 -0.86 -7.07 2.08
CA TYR A 170 -1.26 -7.24 0.68
C TYR A 170 -1.11 -5.99 -0.19
N LEU A 171 -1.13 -4.78 0.41
CA LEU A 171 -1.10 -3.54 -0.34
C LEU A 171 0.34 -3.15 -0.68
N SER A 172 0.79 -3.55 -1.85
CA SER A 172 2.17 -3.32 -2.30
C SER A 172 2.39 -1.92 -2.89
N GLU A 173 1.37 -1.35 -3.53
CA GLU A 173 1.42 -0.05 -4.20
C GLU A 173 0.50 0.96 -3.52
N PHE A 174 0.88 2.24 -3.57
CA PHE A 174 0.14 3.31 -2.93
C PHE A 174 -0.30 4.34 -3.97
N ALA A 175 -1.61 4.45 -4.14
CA ALA A 175 -2.20 5.56 -4.87
C ALA A 175 -2.46 6.75 -3.93
N PRO A 176 -2.54 7.97 -4.46
CA PRO A 176 -2.91 9.16 -3.70
C PRO A 176 -4.25 8.98 -2.97
N VAL A 177 -4.30 9.41 -1.72
CA VAL A 177 -5.50 9.37 -0.88
C VAL A 177 -5.95 10.80 -0.57
N SER A 178 -7.24 11.07 -0.68
CA SER A 178 -7.82 12.39 -0.39
C SER A 178 -8.81 12.34 0.78
N ILE A 179 -9.00 13.48 1.45
CA ILE A 179 -10.02 13.64 2.51
C ILE A 179 -11.44 13.41 1.98
N LYS A 180 -11.65 13.68 0.68
CA LYS A 180 -12.94 13.41 0.02
C LYS A 180 -13.33 11.94 0.12
N MET A 181 -12.39 11.01 -0.02
CA MET A 181 -12.63 9.57 0.14
C MET A 181 -13.13 9.24 1.56
N ALA A 182 -12.56 9.86 2.59
CA ALA A 182 -13.02 9.67 3.96
C ALA A 182 -14.47 10.16 4.16
N LYS A 183 -14.84 11.29 3.55
CA LYS A 183 -16.22 11.81 3.57
C LYS A 183 -17.20 10.86 2.86
N GLU A 184 -16.82 10.35 1.69
CA GLU A 184 -17.65 9.42 0.91
C GLU A 184 -17.85 8.06 1.61
N GLN A 185 -16.91 7.71 2.50
CA GLN A 185 -16.96 6.50 3.34
C GLN A 185 -17.60 6.76 4.72
N ASN A 186 -18.18 7.94 4.94
CA ASN A 186 -18.83 8.35 6.19
C ASN A 186 -17.92 8.27 7.42
N LEU A 187 -16.62 8.47 7.26
CA LEU A 187 -15.68 8.54 8.36
C LEU A 187 -15.63 9.94 8.97
N SER A 188 -15.50 10.00 10.30
CA SER A 188 -15.23 11.24 11.00
C SER A 188 -13.93 11.86 10.47
N LEU A 189 -13.94 13.17 10.20
CA LEU A 189 -12.78 13.91 9.71
C LEU A 189 -11.73 14.19 10.79
N ASN A 190 -11.90 13.62 11.98
CA ASN A 190 -10.87 13.69 13.02
C ASN A 190 -9.59 13.01 12.50
N GLN A 191 -8.48 13.74 12.54
CA GLN A 191 -7.18 13.29 12.03
C GLN A 191 -6.77 11.94 12.65
N THR A 192 -7.05 11.70 13.93
CA THR A 192 -6.75 10.44 14.60
C THR A 192 -7.55 9.25 14.06
N LYS A 193 -8.71 9.49 13.44
CA LYS A 193 -9.59 8.45 12.87
C LYS A 193 -9.30 8.15 11.40
N ILE A 194 -8.72 9.10 10.65
CA ILE A 194 -8.43 8.95 9.23
C ILE A 194 -6.94 8.77 8.92
N SER A 195 -6.07 8.89 9.93
CA SER A 195 -4.63 8.66 9.77
C SER A 195 -4.25 7.24 10.17
N GLY A 196 -3.36 6.66 9.40
CA GLY A 196 -2.74 5.37 9.72
C GLY A 196 -1.61 5.53 10.75
N VAL A 197 -1.07 4.41 11.21
CA VAL A 197 0.07 4.36 12.14
C VAL A 197 1.30 5.14 11.61
N CYS A 198 1.43 5.27 10.30
CA CYS A 198 2.48 6.06 9.64
C CYS A 198 2.24 7.57 9.67
N GLY A 199 1.17 8.08 10.30
CA GLY A 199 0.81 9.50 10.37
C GLY A 199 0.24 10.09 9.07
N ARG A 200 0.12 9.30 7.99
CA ARG A 200 -0.50 9.72 6.72
C ARG A 200 -1.92 9.17 6.61
N LEU A 201 -2.74 9.73 5.72
CA LEU A 201 -4.08 9.20 5.45
C LEU A 201 -4.05 7.70 5.20
N MET A 202 -5.02 6.98 5.74
CA MET A 202 -5.12 5.52 5.65
C MET A 202 -5.21 5.06 4.20
N CYS A 203 -4.34 4.14 3.79
CA CYS A 203 -4.30 3.59 2.44
C CYS A 203 -5.53 2.72 2.11
N CYS A 204 -6.20 2.15 3.11
CA CYS A 204 -7.44 1.40 2.92
C CYS A 204 -8.58 2.28 2.37
N LEU A 205 -8.59 3.60 2.63
CA LEU A 205 -9.56 4.52 2.05
C LEU A 205 -9.57 4.44 0.51
N LYS A 206 -8.39 4.45 -0.11
CA LYS A 206 -8.29 4.32 -1.57
C LYS A 206 -8.63 2.90 -2.03
N ASN A 207 -8.18 1.89 -1.28
CA ASN A 207 -8.42 0.49 -1.62
C ASN A 207 -9.92 0.12 -1.63
N GLU A 208 -10.70 0.75 -0.75
CA GLU A 208 -12.14 0.51 -0.61
C GLU A 208 -13.02 1.48 -1.42
N GLN A 209 -12.42 2.54 -2.00
CA GLN A 209 -13.13 3.65 -2.62
C GLN A 209 -14.11 3.20 -3.72
N GLU A 210 -13.70 2.30 -4.60
CA GLU A 210 -14.53 1.83 -5.71
C GLU A 210 -15.79 1.10 -5.21
N THR A 211 -15.65 0.31 -4.14
CA THR A 211 -16.77 -0.38 -3.50
C THR A 211 -17.76 0.62 -2.92
N TYR A 212 -17.28 1.63 -2.17
CA TYR A 212 -18.13 2.66 -1.63
C TYR A 212 -18.79 3.51 -2.71
N GLU A 213 -18.08 3.87 -3.78
CA GLU A 213 -18.67 4.58 -4.92
C GLU A 213 -19.76 3.77 -5.62
N ALA A 214 -19.57 2.46 -5.77
CA ALA A 214 -20.60 1.59 -6.35
C ALA A 214 -21.85 1.50 -5.47
N LEU A 215 -21.66 1.29 -4.18
CA LEU A 215 -22.76 1.17 -3.21
C LEU A 215 -23.51 2.50 -3.00
N ASN A 216 -22.80 3.62 -2.99
CA ASN A 216 -23.41 4.96 -2.83
C ASN A 216 -24.32 5.36 -4.00
N LYS A 217 -24.16 4.74 -5.19
CA LYS A 217 -25.03 5.03 -6.34
C LYS A 217 -26.50 4.67 -6.09
N SER A 218 -26.75 3.67 -5.24
CA SER A 218 -28.07 3.16 -4.89
C SER A 218 -28.66 3.78 -3.62
N LEU A 219 -28.01 4.78 -3.03
CA LEU A 219 -28.38 5.36 -1.76
C LEU A 219 -28.81 6.83 -1.89
N PRO A 220 -29.78 7.29 -1.10
CA PRO A 220 -30.10 8.71 -0.98
C PRO A 220 -29.00 9.45 -0.23
N GLY A 221 -28.87 10.73 -0.42
CA GLY A 221 -27.97 11.58 0.34
C GLY A 221 -28.54 12.01 1.68
N THR A 222 -27.68 12.33 2.65
CA THR A 222 -28.12 12.97 3.90
C THR A 222 -28.82 14.30 3.58
N GLY A 223 -30.01 14.52 4.18
CA GLY A 223 -30.88 15.66 3.92
C GLY A 223 -31.83 15.48 2.73
N ASP A 224 -31.77 14.40 1.96
CA ASP A 224 -32.73 14.13 0.90
C ASP A 224 -34.08 13.70 1.51
N THR A 225 -35.16 14.06 0.83
CA THR A 225 -36.53 13.59 1.19
C THR A 225 -36.78 12.21 0.58
N VAL A 226 -37.28 11.29 1.39
CA VAL A 226 -37.64 9.92 0.98
C VAL A 226 -39.07 9.60 1.36
N THR A 227 -39.73 8.74 0.60
CA THR A 227 -41.06 8.22 0.94
C THR A 227 -40.92 6.82 1.54
N LEU A 228 -41.50 6.63 2.69
CA LEU A 228 -41.50 5.39 3.47
C LEU A 228 -42.50 4.37 2.91
N PRO A 229 -42.46 3.10 3.34
CA PRO A 229 -43.41 2.07 2.88
C PRO A 229 -44.87 2.38 3.20
N ASP A 230 -45.11 3.07 4.30
CA ASP A 230 -46.44 3.53 4.76
C ASP A 230 -46.93 4.80 4.03
N GLY A 231 -46.15 5.36 3.13
CA GLY A 231 -46.45 6.55 2.34
C GLY A 231 -46.08 7.87 3.02
N LEU A 232 -45.60 7.87 4.25
CA LEU A 232 -45.11 9.06 4.93
C LEU A 232 -43.85 9.57 4.28
N GLN A 233 -43.62 10.88 4.40
CA GLN A 233 -42.35 11.48 3.97
C GLN A 233 -41.43 11.68 5.16
N GLY A 234 -40.13 11.41 4.94
CA GLY A 234 -39.12 11.65 5.95
C GLY A 234 -37.86 12.24 5.35
N ILE A 235 -36.98 12.76 6.20
CA ILE A 235 -35.71 13.35 5.82
C ILE A 235 -34.58 12.41 6.23
N VAL A 236 -33.67 12.11 5.30
CA VAL A 236 -32.54 11.25 5.57
C VAL A 236 -31.59 11.89 6.59
N HIS A 237 -31.46 11.28 7.75
CA HIS A 237 -30.57 11.70 8.81
C HIS A 237 -29.13 11.17 8.59
N SER A 238 -28.99 9.87 8.34
CA SER A 238 -27.71 9.25 8.08
C SER A 238 -27.86 7.97 7.24
N VAL A 239 -26.77 7.57 6.59
CA VAL A 239 -26.77 6.42 5.68
C VAL A 239 -25.65 5.46 6.07
N ASN A 240 -25.96 4.18 6.23
CA ASN A 240 -24.98 3.12 6.38
C ASN A 240 -24.75 2.47 5.00
N VAL A 241 -23.66 2.85 4.36
CA VAL A 241 -23.35 2.45 2.98
C VAL A 241 -23.19 0.94 2.86
N LEU A 242 -22.43 0.31 3.77
CA LEU A 242 -22.13 -1.13 3.68
C LEU A 242 -23.34 -2.01 3.98
N ARG A 243 -24.20 -1.60 4.93
CA ARG A 243 -25.40 -2.33 5.29
C ARG A 243 -26.59 -1.97 4.41
N GLN A 244 -26.48 -0.98 3.53
CA GLN A 244 -27.56 -0.46 2.69
C GLN A 244 -28.79 -0.08 3.51
N ARG A 245 -28.58 0.59 4.65
CA ARG A 245 -29.62 1.05 5.56
C ARG A 245 -29.57 2.55 5.71
N VAL A 246 -30.77 3.14 5.85
CA VAL A 246 -30.96 4.60 5.93
C VAL A 246 -31.72 4.91 7.19
N LYS A 247 -31.20 5.84 8.00
CA LYS A 247 -31.93 6.42 9.12
C LYS A 247 -32.66 7.67 8.64
N VAL A 248 -33.96 7.68 8.87
CA VAL A 248 -34.88 8.72 8.40
C VAL A 248 -35.50 9.39 9.60
N ILE A 249 -35.55 10.71 9.62
CA ILE A 249 -36.37 11.49 10.56
C ILE A 249 -37.76 11.55 10.01
N VAL A 250 -38.70 11.05 10.76
CA VAL A 250 -40.15 11.06 10.47
C VAL A 250 -40.84 11.91 11.51
N GLU A 251 -41.85 12.70 11.10
CA GLU A 251 -42.66 13.47 12.01
C GLU A 251 -43.99 12.72 12.18
N VAL A 252 -44.23 12.20 13.39
CA VAL A 252 -45.44 11.47 13.76
C VAL A 252 -46.06 12.15 14.98
N ASN A 253 -47.28 12.61 14.89
CA ASN A 253 -48.02 13.29 15.98
C ASN A 253 -47.25 14.50 16.57
N ASP A 254 -46.64 15.34 15.72
CA ASP A 254 -45.82 16.50 16.09
C ASP A 254 -44.48 16.14 16.82
N GLU A 255 -44.14 14.86 16.93
CA GLU A 255 -42.87 14.39 17.46
C GLU A 255 -41.97 13.89 16.34
N LYS A 256 -40.66 14.19 16.45
CA LYS A 256 -39.62 13.75 15.47
C LYS A 256 -38.99 12.47 15.97
N GLU A 257 -39.21 11.40 15.23
CA GLU A 257 -38.60 10.09 15.49
C GLU A 257 -37.55 9.75 14.43
N ILE A 258 -36.50 9.02 14.84
CA ILE A 258 -35.51 8.46 13.92
C ILE A 258 -35.80 6.98 13.75
N GLN A 259 -36.15 6.58 12.54
CA GLN A 259 -36.42 5.19 12.20
C GLN A 259 -35.42 4.70 11.15
N GLU A 260 -35.09 3.40 11.15
CA GLU A 260 -34.05 2.82 10.26
C GLU A 260 -34.72 1.83 9.28
N TYR A 261 -34.54 2.09 7.99
CA TYR A 261 -35.11 1.30 6.91
C TYR A 261 -34.01 0.72 5.98
N PRO A 262 -34.23 -0.47 5.39
CA PRO A 262 -33.46 -0.92 4.23
C PRO A 262 -33.72 0.01 3.04
N VAL A 263 -32.68 0.30 2.24
CA VAL A 263 -32.81 1.22 1.10
C VAL A 263 -33.85 0.75 0.07
N GLY A 264 -34.02 -0.58 -0.09
CA GLY A 264 -34.98 -1.16 -1.04
C GLY A 264 -36.47 -0.88 -0.72
N GLU A 265 -36.78 -0.50 0.52
CA GLU A 265 -38.13 -0.16 0.96
C GLU A 265 -38.46 1.34 0.79
N LEU A 266 -37.42 2.16 0.53
CA LEU A 266 -37.58 3.61 0.40
C LEU A 266 -37.72 4.03 -1.06
N LYS A 267 -38.64 4.95 -1.32
CA LYS A 267 -38.81 5.59 -2.64
C LYS A 267 -38.15 6.98 -2.60
N PHE A 268 -37.18 7.20 -3.47
CA PHE A 268 -36.46 8.48 -3.59
C PHE A 268 -35.98 8.71 -5.03
N ARG A 269 -35.71 9.96 -5.38
CA ARG A 269 -35.09 10.29 -6.67
C ARG A 269 -33.59 10.08 -6.58
N SER A 270 -33.06 9.12 -7.31
CA SER A 270 -31.61 8.94 -7.46
C SER A 270 -30.98 10.25 -7.94
N ARG A 271 -29.95 10.72 -7.23
CA ARG A 271 -29.15 11.86 -7.70
C ARG A 271 -28.47 11.48 -8.99
N LYS A 272 -28.99 11.88 -10.15
CA LYS A 272 -28.19 11.96 -11.37
C LYS A 272 -26.99 12.83 -11.01
N LYS A 273 -25.77 12.28 -11.03
CA LYS A 273 -24.54 13.07 -10.90
C LYS A 273 -24.65 14.24 -11.87
N LYS A 274 -24.85 15.46 -11.38
CA LYS A 274 -24.50 16.66 -12.15
C LYS A 274 -23.03 16.47 -12.47
N ALA A 275 -22.70 16.21 -13.74
CA ALA A 275 -21.36 16.32 -14.24
C ALA A 275 -20.90 17.72 -13.83
N LYS A 276 -20.02 17.83 -12.85
CA LYS A 276 -19.40 19.08 -12.53
C LYS A 276 -18.48 19.41 -13.69
N ASN A 277 -18.90 20.36 -14.53
CA ASN A 277 -18.02 21.24 -15.24
C ASN A 277 -17.15 21.99 -14.20
N THR A 278 -16.10 21.36 -13.74
CA THR A 278 -15.08 21.98 -12.89
C THR A 278 -13.75 21.95 -13.63
N ASP A 279 -13.78 22.41 -14.88
CA ASP A 279 -12.56 22.73 -15.63
C ASP A 279 -12.66 24.15 -16.20
N LYS A 280 -12.98 25.14 -15.33
CA LYS A 280 -12.85 26.56 -15.72
C LYS A 280 -12.80 27.47 -14.50
N GLU A 281 -11.88 27.28 -13.57
CA GLU A 281 -11.56 28.34 -12.58
C GLU A 281 -10.32 27.95 -11.78
N THR A 282 -9.21 27.68 -12.46
CA THR A 282 -7.86 27.76 -11.89
C THR A 282 -6.83 28.04 -12.98
N ARG A 283 -7.15 29.04 -13.80
CA ARG A 283 -6.16 29.77 -14.59
C ARG A 283 -6.47 31.23 -14.36
N ASP A 284 -5.94 31.79 -13.33
CA ASP A 284 -5.70 33.22 -13.09
C ASP A 284 -5.41 33.39 -11.59
N ILE A 285 -4.22 33.03 -11.17
CA ILE A 285 -3.44 33.73 -10.14
C ILE A 285 -2.01 33.23 -10.32
N GLU A 286 -1.17 34.14 -10.81
CA GLU A 286 0.29 34.03 -10.90
C GLU A 286 0.97 33.60 -9.60
#